data_c78bdfd757585da5b44d17f18b39b510
#
_entry.id   c78bdfd757585da5b44d17f18b39b510
#
_cell.length_a   1.000
_cell.length_b   1.000
_cell.length_c   1.000
_cell.angle_alpha   90.00
_cell.angle_beta   90.00
_cell.angle_gamma   90.00
#
_symmetry.space_group_name_H-M   'P 1'
#
loop_
_entity.id
_entity.type
_entity.pdbx_description
1 polymer ?
#
loop_
_entity_poly.entity_id
_entity_poly.type
_entity_poly.pdbx_seq_one_letter_code
_entity_poly.pdbx_strand_id
1 'polypeptide(L)'
;MKNTLFPMALLLMAALVSACSTASENTDAEKQGIPVIFDTDANNELDDQHALAYLLLNEEHFHVLGITVNATFNGGEIDEHMKEAQRVVDLVDWKDRVKVIKGANGNFPEIRTQLEQESFDGSEAVDFIIEEAMKKRKEPLVLLPVGKLTNVALALEKKPAIAKRIRIVWLGANYPEPGEYNLVNDTASMNYILKMDVPFEMVTVRYGKESGTAAVKAKRQNIYIRMPGLGPRVSDEVEGRHGGSFTSFGDYSVDLFRHIKHLEDGCFRSLFDMAAVAIVKDASWAEAKEIPSPLYVNDEWVEMSENPRKIIVWENFNKEAIMGDFYTTLENSQGSME
;
A
#
# COMPACT_ATOMS: atom_id res chain seq x y z
N MET A 1 63.21 -68.47 -34.91
CA MET A 1 62.24 -69.56 -34.74
C MET A 1 61.60 -69.39 -33.38
N LYS A 2 60.32 -69.46 -33.29
CA LYS A 2 59.35 -69.37 -32.21
C LYS A 2 58.69 -67.98 -32.08
N ASN A 3 57.54 -67.91 -32.71
CA ASN A 3 56.47 -66.95 -32.55
C ASN A 3 55.88 -67.08 -31.15
N THR A 4 55.62 -65.98 -30.48
CA THR A 4 54.71 -65.89 -29.36
C THR A 4 53.77 -64.73 -29.60
N LEU A 5 52.52 -65.07 -29.83
CA LEU A 5 51.34 -64.15 -29.88
C LEU A 5 51.03 -63.65 -28.45
N PHE A 6 50.83 -62.37 -28.32
CA PHE A 6 50.20 -61.80 -27.14
C PHE A 6 48.74 -61.46 -27.47
N PRO A 7 47.78 -61.82 -26.64
CA PRO A 7 46.41 -61.38 -26.83
C PRO A 7 46.16 -59.99 -26.28
N MET A 8 45.52 -59.18 -27.08
CA MET A 8 45.07 -57.83 -26.78
C MET A 8 43.84 -57.92 -25.89
N ALA A 9 43.95 -57.52 -24.60
CA ALA A 9 42.80 -57.38 -23.67
C ALA A 9 42.05 -56.09 -23.94
N LEU A 10 40.82 -56.23 -24.35
CA LEU A 10 39.87 -55.10 -24.55
C LEU A 10 39.30 -54.69 -23.21
N LEU A 11 39.75 -53.54 -22.69
CA LEU A 11 39.16 -52.90 -21.50
C LEU A 11 37.92 -52.13 -21.91
N LEU A 12 36.71 -52.63 -21.55
CA LEU A 12 35.46 -51.89 -21.61
C LEU A 12 35.45 -50.91 -20.42
N MET A 13 35.62 -49.60 -20.68
CA MET A 13 35.30 -48.54 -19.72
C MET A 13 33.80 -48.29 -19.78
N ALA A 14 33.06 -48.70 -18.74
CA ALA A 14 31.70 -48.30 -18.50
C ALA A 14 31.69 -46.86 -17.93
N ALA A 15 31.28 -45.89 -18.76
CA ALA A 15 31.04 -44.55 -18.32
C ALA A 15 29.71 -44.49 -17.54
N LEU A 16 29.80 -44.38 -16.21
CA LEU A 16 28.66 -44.00 -15.36
C LEU A 16 28.32 -42.55 -15.65
N VAL A 17 27.27 -42.32 -16.44
CA VAL A 17 26.64 -41.02 -16.56
C VAL A 17 25.81 -40.81 -15.30
N SER A 18 26.37 -40.07 -14.34
CA SER A 18 25.64 -39.55 -13.20
C SER A 18 24.71 -38.43 -13.69
N ALA A 19 23.44 -38.76 -13.85
CA ALA A 19 22.41 -37.76 -14.11
C ALA A 19 22.25 -36.90 -12.86
N CYS A 20 22.96 -35.78 -12.83
CA CYS A 20 22.71 -34.71 -11.86
C CYS A 20 21.38 -34.08 -12.25
N SER A 21 20.31 -34.48 -11.56
CA SER A 21 19.02 -33.81 -11.61
C SER A 21 19.22 -32.40 -11.02
N THR A 22 19.44 -31.42 -11.88
CA THR A 22 19.32 -30.01 -11.49
C THR A 22 17.85 -29.78 -11.19
N ALA A 23 17.52 -29.75 -9.91
CA ALA A 23 16.29 -29.13 -9.46
C ALA A 23 16.25 -27.71 -10.08
N SER A 24 15.32 -27.50 -10.97
CA SER A 24 14.97 -26.18 -11.47
C SER A 24 14.57 -25.36 -10.25
N GLU A 25 15.48 -24.54 -9.73
CA GLU A 25 15.09 -23.42 -8.92
C GLU A 25 14.17 -22.58 -9.82
N ASN A 26 12.88 -22.58 -9.51
CA ASN A 26 11.94 -21.58 -10.01
C ASN A 26 12.46 -20.23 -9.52
N THR A 27 13.34 -19.63 -10.29
CA THR A 27 13.56 -18.20 -10.23
C THR A 27 12.31 -17.59 -10.86
N ASP A 28 11.29 -17.32 -10.04
CA ASP A 28 10.33 -16.28 -10.37
C ASP A 28 11.19 -15.07 -10.76
N ALA A 29 11.15 -14.71 -12.05
CA ALA A 29 11.82 -13.50 -12.50
C ALA A 29 11.28 -12.38 -11.60
N GLU A 30 12.15 -11.85 -10.72
CA GLU A 30 11.76 -10.77 -9.79
C GLU A 30 11.06 -9.70 -10.63
N LYS A 31 9.75 -9.53 -10.44
CA LYS A 31 9.03 -8.43 -11.07
C LYS A 31 9.75 -7.15 -10.71
N GLN A 32 10.15 -6.43 -11.74
CA GLN A 32 10.83 -5.15 -11.59
C GLN A 32 9.81 -4.16 -11.03
N GLY A 33 10.08 -3.52 -9.90
CA GLY A 33 9.19 -2.57 -9.23
C GLY A 33 9.37 -2.59 -7.72
N ILE A 34 8.91 -1.53 -7.07
CA ILE A 34 8.97 -1.38 -5.61
C ILE A 34 7.97 -2.37 -4.98
N PRO A 35 8.41 -3.33 -4.16
CA PRO A 35 7.49 -4.26 -3.50
C PRO A 35 6.66 -3.52 -2.47
N VAL A 36 5.32 -3.55 -2.60
CA VAL A 36 4.41 -2.80 -1.74
C VAL A 36 3.21 -3.64 -1.31
N ILE A 37 2.81 -3.47 -0.05
CA ILE A 37 1.49 -3.81 0.48
C ILE A 37 0.79 -2.49 0.79
N PHE A 38 -0.39 -2.29 0.23
CA PHE A 38 -1.24 -1.14 0.50
C PHE A 38 -2.24 -1.50 1.60
N ASP A 39 -2.35 -0.67 2.65
CA ASP A 39 -3.27 -0.90 3.76
C ASP A 39 -4.26 0.27 3.84
N THR A 40 -5.57 0.01 3.72
CA THR A 40 -6.59 1.02 3.40
C THR A 40 -7.87 0.85 4.23
N ASP A 41 -8.56 1.94 4.49
CA ASP A 41 -9.94 1.98 5.01
C ASP A 41 -10.93 2.49 3.94
N ALA A 42 -10.82 1.96 2.75
CA ALA A 42 -11.36 2.43 1.46
C ALA A 42 -12.84 2.90 1.45
N ASN A 43 -13.68 2.47 2.39
CA ASN A 43 -15.09 2.90 2.43
C ASN A 43 -15.34 4.15 3.29
N ASN A 44 -14.28 4.73 3.87
CA ASN A 44 -14.40 5.95 4.68
C ASN A 44 -14.80 7.15 3.82
N GLU A 45 -13.92 7.56 2.92
CA GLU A 45 -14.09 8.76 2.05
C GLU A 45 -13.99 8.37 0.56
N LEU A 46 -13.21 9.09 -0.25
CA LEU A 46 -12.99 8.78 -1.66
C LEU A 46 -11.52 8.85 -2.10
N ASP A 47 -10.62 9.32 -1.26
CA ASP A 47 -9.20 9.46 -1.56
C ASP A 47 -8.46 8.12 -1.57
N ASP A 48 -8.83 7.17 -0.69
CA ASP A 48 -8.38 5.78 -0.74
C ASP A 48 -8.58 5.14 -2.12
N GLN A 49 -9.78 5.28 -2.71
CA GLN A 49 -10.09 4.70 -4.01
C GLN A 49 -9.21 5.28 -5.11
N HIS A 50 -8.94 6.59 -5.06
CA HIS A 50 -8.07 7.26 -6.02
C HIS A 50 -6.61 6.84 -5.84
N ALA A 51 -6.15 6.73 -4.59
CA ALA A 51 -4.81 6.26 -4.26
C ALA A 51 -4.59 4.80 -4.69
N LEU A 52 -5.57 3.93 -4.43
CA LEU A 52 -5.52 2.52 -4.81
C LEU A 52 -5.51 2.35 -6.33
N ALA A 53 -6.40 3.05 -7.06
CA ALA A 53 -6.39 3.02 -8.52
C ALA A 53 -5.08 3.54 -9.09
N TYR A 54 -4.56 4.64 -8.55
CA TYR A 54 -3.27 5.21 -8.97
C TYR A 54 -2.10 4.26 -8.72
N LEU A 55 -2.07 3.57 -7.58
CA LEU A 55 -1.06 2.57 -7.27
C LEU A 55 -1.08 1.40 -8.26
N LEU A 56 -2.26 0.80 -8.46
CA LEU A 56 -2.43 -0.39 -9.30
C LEU A 56 -2.12 -0.10 -10.77
N LEU A 57 -2.46 1.08 -11.28
CA LEU A 57 -2.22 1.48 -12.66
C LEU A 57 -0.78 1.94 -12.93
N ASN A 58 0.09 2.01 -11.91
CA ASN A 58 1.53 2.27 -12.02
C ASN A 58 2.37 0.98 -11.89
N GLU A 59 1.96 -0.11 -12.52
CA GLU A 59 2.60 -1.43 -12.41
C GLU A 59 4.07 -1.49 -12.91
N GLU A 60 4.50 -0.51 -13.68
CA GLU A 60 5.91 -0.36 -14.07
C GLU A 60 6.80 0.13 -12.91
N HIS A 61 6.21 0.83 -11.92
CA HIS A 61 6.90 1.35 -10.74
C HIS A 61 6.70 0.48 -9.51
N PHE A 62 5.53 -0.16 -9.39
CA PHE A 62 5.13 -0.91 -8.20
C PHE A 62 4.91 -2.39 -8.48
N HIS A 63 5.45 -3.21 -7.60
CA HIS A 63 5.07 -4.62 -7.47
C HIS A 63 4.11 -4.76 -6.28
N VAL A 64 2.81 -4.61 -6.54
CA VAL A 64 1.78 -4.70 -5.51
C VAL A 64 1.57 -6.16 -5.13
N LEU A 65 1.90 -6.51 -3.88
CA LEU A 65 1.84 -7.87 -3.36
C LEU A 65 0.47 -8.24 -2.81
N GLY A 66 -0.25 -7.24 -2.28
CA GLY A 66 -1.57 -7.39 -1.73
C GLY A 66 -2.11 -6.08 -1.20
N ILE A 67 -3.40 -6.07 -0.91
CA ILE A 67 -4.13 -4.95 -0.32
C ILE A 67 -4.71 -5.45 0.99
N THR A 68 -4.24 -4.94 2.12
CA THR A 68 -4.83 -5.20 3.43
C THR A 68 -5.82 -4.10 3.77
N VAL A 69 -6.87 -4.46 4.48
CA VAL A 69 -7.95 -3.53 4.80
C VAL A 69 -8.09 -3.38 6.30
N ASN A 70 -8.44 -2.20 6.76
CA ASN A 70 -8.81 -1.96 8.16
C ASN A 70 -10.10 -1.14 8.23
N ALA A 71 -10.83 -1.20 9.35
CA ALA A 71 -12.02 -0.40 9.57
C ALA A 71 -11.70 0.79 10.46
N THR A 72 -12.24 1.94 10.12
CA THR A 72 -12.15 3.19 10.88
C THR A 72 -13.54 3.64 11.34
N PHE A 73 -13.66 4.77 12.06
CA PHE A 73 -14.93 5.23 12.63
C PHE A 73 -16.04 5.43 11.61
N ASN A 74 -15.68 5.78 10.37
CA ASN A 74 -16.61 5.92 9.26
C ASN A 74 -16.48 4.76 8.28
N GLY A 75 -17.46 4.60 7.40
CA GLY A 75 -17.40 3.57 6.36
C GLY A 75 -17.97 2.20 6.75
N GLY A 76 -18.37 2.02 8.02
CA GLY A 76 -19.00 0.79 8.50
C GLY A 76 -17.98 -0.26 8.99
N GLU A 77 -18.42 -1.50 9.06
CA GLU A 77 -17.60 -2.64 9.47
C GLU A 77 -16.59 -3.04 8.39
N ILE A 78 -15.60 -3.83 8.76
CA ILE A 78 -14.51 -4.27 7.89
C ILE A 78 -14.98 -4.83 6.53
N ASP A 79 -16.12 -5.51 6.49
CA ASP A 79 -16.64 -6.09 5.24
C ASP A 79 -17.09 -5.04 4.23
N GLU A 80 -17.51 -3.85 4.67
CA GLU A 80 -17.84 -2.73 3.77
C GLU A 80 -16.56 -2.11 3.17
N HIS A 81 -15.51 -1.98 3.96
CA HIS A 81 -14.19 -1.55 3.48
C HIS A 81 -13.58 -2.56 2.50
N MET A 82 -13.72 -3.87 2.79
CA MET A 82 -13.33 -4.94 1.88
C MET A 82 -14.02 -4.86 0.53
N LYS A 83 -15.35 -4.67 0.53
CA LYS A 83 -16.14 -4.54 -0.71
C LYS A 83 -15.68 -3.34 -1.53
N GLU A 84 -15.40 -2.21 -0.86
CA GLU A 84 -14.97 -1.01 -1.56
C GLU A 84 -13.57 -1.14 -2.17
N ALA A 85 -12.61 -1.68 -1.44
CA ALA A 85 -11.29 -1.97 -1.98
C ALA A 85 -11.36 -2.93 -3.17
N GLN A 86 -12.17 -4.01 -3.06
CA GLN A 86 -12.37 -4.97 -4.15
C GLN A 86 -13.01 -4.31 -5.39
N ARG A 87 -13.97 -3.41 -5.18
CA ARG A 87 -14.62 -2.65 -6.27
C ARG A 87 -13.60 -1.87 -7.09
N VAL A 88 -12.65 -1.20 -6.43
CA VAL A 88 -11.58 -0.47 -7.14
C VAL A 88 -10.68 -1.44 -7.89
N VAL A 89 -10.28 -2.55 -7.27
CA VAL A 89 -9.48 -3.60 -7.90
C VAL A 89 -10.16 -4.14 -9.17
N ASP A 90 -11.47 -4.38 -9.09
CA ASP A 90 -12.26 -4.86 -10.24
C ASP A 90 -12.31 -3.80 -11.36
N LEU A 91 -12.51 -2.52 -11.01
CA LEU A 91 -12.64 -1.42 -11.97
C LEU A 91 -11.32 -1.03 -12.67
N VAL A 92 -10.17 -1.44 -12.13
CA VAL A 92 -8.86 -1.22 -12.76
C VAL A 92 -8.28 -2.48 -13.40
N ASP A 93 -9.10 -3.53 -13.59
CA ASP A 93 -8.74 -4.81 -14.22
C ASP A 93 -7.63 -5.58 -13.49
N TRP A 94 -7.70 -5.58 -12.14
CA TRP A 94 -6.74 -6.28 -11.30
C TRP A 94 -7.33 -7.44 -10.49
N LYS A 95 -8.58 -7.83 -10.74
CA LYS A 95 -9.35 -8.84 -9.99
C LYS A 95 -8.58 -10.13 -9.70
N ASP A 96 -7.88 -10.66 -10.71
CA ASP A 96 -7.15 -11.93 -10.61
C ASP A 96 -5.64 -11.72 -10.38
N ARG A 97 -5.19 -10.48 -10.19
CA ARG A 97 -3.77 -10.11 -10.11
C ARG A 97 -3.31 -9.76 -8.70
N VAL A 98 -4.23 -9.32 -7.83
CA VAL A 98 -3.93 -8.95 -6.46
C VAL A 98 -5.05 -9.42 -5.52
N LYS A 99 -4.70 -9.74 -4.28
CA LYS A 99 -5.67 -10.13 -3.25
C LYS A 99 -6.01 -8.92 -2.38
N VAL A 100 -7.30 -8.77 -2.07
CA VAL A 100 -7.80 -7.92 -0.99
C VAL A 100 -7.96 -8.81 0.24
N ILE A 101 -7.33 -8.43 1.35
CA ILE A 101 -7.14 -9.28 2.54
C ILE A 101 -7.77 -8.60 3.75
N LYS A 102 -8.63 -9.34 4.43
CA LYS A 102 -9.36 -8.85 5.61
C LYS A 102 -8.40 -8.56 6.76
N GLY A 103 -8.42 -7.34 7.25
CA GLY A 103 -7.66 -6.90 8.40
C GLY A 103 -8.53 -6.55 9.60
N ALA A 104 -8.00 -5.72 10.49
CA ALA A 104 -8.60 -5.44 11.79
C ALA A 104 -9.84 -4.54 11.70
N ASN A 105 -10.91 -4.98 12.32
CA ASN A 105 -12.07 -4.16 12.61
C ASN A 105 -11.84 -3.31 13.88
N GLY A 106 -11.39 -3.92 14.97
CA GLY A 106 -11.04 -3.26 16.22
C GLY A 106 -9.69 -2.54 16.20
N ASN A 107 -9.23 -2.09 17.35
CA ASN A 107 -8.01 -1.31 17.53
C ASN A 107 -6.89 -2.14 18.18
N PHE A 108 -5.65 -1.69 18.02
CA PHE A 108 -4.43 -2.35 18.49
C PHE A 108 -4.48 -2.76 19.97
N PRO A 109 -4.89 -1.91 20.94
CA PRO A 109 -4.92 -2.32 22.36
C PRO A 109 -5.87 -3.48 22.66
N GLU A 110 -6.95 -3.58 21.91
CA GLU A 110 -7.99 -4.61 22.08
C GLU A 110 -7.52 -5.96 21.54
N ILE A 111 -6.88 -5.94 20.38
CA ILE A 111 -6.51 -7.13 19.62
C ILE A 111 -5.18 -7.70 20.09
N ARG A 112 -4.20 -6.88 20.47
CA ARG A 112 -2.83 -7.31 20.79
C ARG A 112 -2.74 -8.40 21.87
N THR A 113 -3.72 -8.47 22.76
CA THR A 113 -3.78 -9.50 23.82
C THR A 113 -4.18 -10.87 23.28
N GLN A 114 -4.59 -10.96 22.01
CA GLN A 114 -5.12 -12.17 21.37
C GLN A 114 -4.14 -12.76 20.34
N LEU A 115 -2.96 -12.18 20.15
CA LEU A 115 -2.01 -12.55 19.09
C LEU A 115 -1.51 -13.98 19.13
N GLU A 116 -1.57 -14.64 20.32
CA GLU A 116 -1.19 -16.05 20.49
C GLU A 116 -2.33 -17.02 20.11
N GLN A 117 -3.53 -16.51 19.81
CA GLN A 117 -4.64 -17.34 19.36
C GLN A 117 -4.45 -17.71 17.88
N GLU A 118 -5.02 -18.85 17.49
CA GLU A 118 -4.98 -19.33 16.09
C GLU A 118 -5.67 -18.35 15.12
N SER A 119 -6.73 -17.68 15.59
CA SER A 119 -7.46 -16.66 14.85
C SER A 119 -7.84 -15.52 15.79
N PHE A 120 -7.67 -14.29 15.32
CA PHE A 120 -8.04 -13.05 16.00
C PHE A 120 -8.48 -12.03 14.97
N ASP A 121 -9.07 -10.92 15.39
CA ASP A 121 -9.49 -9.85 14.51
C ASP A 121 -8.30 -9.28 13.73
N GLY A 122 -8.34 -9.35 12.40
CA GLY A 122 -7.26 -8.93 11.51
C GLY A 122 -6.15 -9.96 11.29
N SER A 123 -6.28 -11.20 11.78
CA SER A 123 -5.24 -12.23 11.67
C SER A 123 -4.79 -12.49 10.23
N GLU A 124 -5.71 -12.46 9.25
CA GLU A 124 -5.38 -12.69 7.84
C GLU A 124 -4.41 -11.64 7.29
N ALA A 125 -4.69 -10.35 7.52
CA ALA A 125 -3.80 -9.26 7.09
C ALA A 125 -2.47 -9.27 7.85
N VAL A 126 -2.50 -9.52 9.16
CA VAL A 126 -1.30 -9.60 10.01
C VAL A 126 -0.36 -10.71 9.53
N ASP A 127 -0.90 -11.90 9.30
CA ASP A 127 -0.12 -13.06 8.85
C ASP A 127 0.40 -12.86 7.43
N PHE A 128 -0.39 -12.27 6.54
CA PHE A 128 0.05 -11.89 5.19
C PHE A 128 1.21 -10.89 5.22
N ILE A 129 1.12 -9.81 6.02
CA ILE A 129 2.20 -8.83 6.18
C ILE A 129 3.47 -9.52 6.67
N ILE A 130 3.37 -10.39 7.67
CA ILE A 130 4.50 -11.14 8.23
C ILE A 130 5.11 -12.06 7.18
N GLU A 131 4.30 -12.84 6.49
CA GLU A 131 4.75 -13.77 5.45
C GLU A 131 5.53 -13.02 4.36
N GLU A 132 4.95 -11.95 3.82
CA GLU A 132 5.58 -11.16 2.79
C GLU A 132 6.87 -10.47 3.30
N ALA A 133 6.86 -9.89 4.49
CA ALA A 133 8.05 -9.25 5.05
C ALA A 133 9.20 -10.25 5.32
N MET A 134 8.89 -11.52 5.60
CA MET A 134 9.89 -12.55 5.83
C MET A 134 10.52 -13.13 4.55
N LYS A 135 9.93 -12.94 3.38
CA LYS A 135 10.51 -13.36 2.09
C LYS A 135 11.82 -12.60 1.84
N LYS A 136 12.79 -13.29 1.24
CA LYS A 136 14.07 -12.68 0.90
C LYS A 136 13.90 -11.72 -0.28
N ARG A 137 14.23 -10.45 -0.09
CA ARG A 137 14.19 -9.39 -1.12
C ARG A 137 15.50 -8.59 -1.11
N LYS A 138 15.80 -7.93 -2.22
CA LYS A 138 16.91 -6.98 -2.33
C LYS A 138 16.56 -5.66 -1.65
N GLU A 139 15.35 -5.20 -1.87
CA GLU A 139 14.81 -3.96 -1.30
C GLU A 139 13.83 -4.28 -0.17
N PRO A 140 13.74 -3.42 0.87
CA PRO A 140 12.73 -3.56 1.90
C PRO A 140 11.31 -3.55 1.32
N LEU A 141 10.42 -4.34 1.91
CA LEU A 141 9.00 -4.27 1.61
C LEU A 141 8.43 -2.92 2.10
N VAL A 142 7.81 -2.18 1.21
CA VAL A 142 7.07 -0.98 1.59
C VAL A 142 5.69 -1.37 2.11
N LEU A 143 5.42 -1.03 3.38
CA LEU A 143 4.06 -1.00 3.90
C LEU A 143 3.54 0.42 3.73
N LEU A 144 2.48 0.58 2.97
CA LEU A 144 1.88 1.87 2.61
C LEU A 144 0.47 1.98 3.21
N PRO A 145 0.36 2.20 4.54
CA PRO A 145 -0.92 2.41 5.18
C PRO A 145 -1.44 3.83 4.93
N VAL A 146 -2.71 3.91 4.52
CA VAL A 146 -3.45 5.16 4.35
C VAL A 146 -4.67 5.25 5.27
N GLY A 147 -4.87 4.23 6.13
CA GLY A 147 -5.80 4.20 7.24
C GLY A 147 -5.09 4.18 8.60
N LYS A 148 -5.76 3.65 9.65
CA LYS A 148 -5.14 3.47 10.97
C LYS A 148 -4.03 2.40 10.91
N LEU A 149 -3.03 2.50 11.78
CA LEU A 149 -1.84 1.64 11.78
C LEU A 149 -2.03 0.27 12.45
N THR A 150 -3.24 -0.15 12.77
CA THR A 150 -3.55 -1.33 13.57
C THR A 150 -2.93 -2.61 13.00
N ASN A 151 -3.16 -2.90 11.69
CA ASN A 151 -2.62 -4.10 11.04
C ASN A 151 -1.09 -4.16 11.11
N VAL A 152 -0.42 -3.04 10.86
CA VAL A 152 1.04 -2.92 10.87
C VAL A 152 1.59 -3.09 12.29
N ALA A 153 0.96 -2.47 13.28
CA ALA A 153 1.38 -2.58 14.68
C ALA A 153 1.21 -4.01 15.22
N LEU A 154 0.11 -4.69 14.89
CA LEU A 154 -0.12 -6.09 15.24
C LEU A 154 0.90 -7.02 14.59
N ALA A 155 1.26 -6.80 13.32
CA ALA A 155 2.28 -7.57 12.63
C ALA A 155 3.67 -7.41 13.27
N LEU A 156 4.03 -6.18 13.64
CA LEU A 156 5.28 -5.90 14.36
C LEU A 156 5.30 -6.48 15.77
N GLU A 157 4.18 -6.44 16.51
CA GLU A 157 4.07 -7.06 17.85
C GLU A 157 4.18 -8.57 17.76
N LYS A 158 3.45 -9.22 16.82
CA LYS A 158 3.48 -10.67 16.61
C LYS A 158 4.85 -11.15 16.11
N LYS A 159 5.52 -10.39 15.25
CA LYS A 159 6.81 -10.76 14.65
C LYS A 159 7.77 -9.56 14.57
N PRO A 160 8.42 -9.15 15.68
CA PRO A 160 9.32 -8.00 15.68
C PRO A 160 10.48 -8.07 14.67
N ALA A 161 10.87 -9.27 14.26
CA ALA A 161 11.94 -9.48 13.28
C ALA A 161 11.67 -8.86 11.91
N ILE A 162 10.40 -8.56 11.57
CA ILE A 162 10.05 -7.90 10.30
C ILE A 162 10.49 -6.43 10.28
N ALA A 163 10.69 -5.78 11.42
CA ALA A 163 11.06 -4.36 11.51
C ALA A 163 12.29 -3.99 10.65
N LYS A 164 13.25 -4.90 10.48
CA LYS A 164 14.47 -4.71 9.67
C LYS A 164 14.28 -5.04 8.18
N ARG A 165 13.06 -5.43 7.77
CA ARG A 165 12.76 -5.91 6.43
C ARG A 165 11.68 -5.07 5.73
N ILE A 166 11.10 -4.13 6.45
CA ILE A 166 10.03 -3.26 5.99
C ILE A 166 10.42 -1.79 6.09
N ARG A 167 9.75 -0.98 5.29
CA ARG A 167 9.72 0.48 5.35
C ARG A 167 8.27 0.87 5.42
N ILE A 168 7.88 1.63 6.43
CA ILE A 168 6.49 2.09 6.61
C ILE A 168 6.40 3.52 6.10
N VAL A 169 5.52 3.76 5.13
CA VAL A 169 5.19 5.09 4.61
C VAL A 169 3.72 5.32 4.90
N TRP A 170 3.42 6.03 5.96
CA TRP A 170 2.08 6.19 6.49
C TRP A 170 1.49 7.56 6.20
N LEU A 171 0.33 7.57 5.53
CA LEU A 171 -0.49 8.78 5.48
C LEU A 171 -1.26 8.92 6.79
N GLY A 172 -0.93 9.96 7.52
CA GLY A 172 -1.57 10.25 8.80
C GLY A 172 -0.88 11.39 9.52
N ALA A 173 -1.51 11.83 10.60
CA ALA A 173 -1.07 12.94 11.42
C ALA A 173 -1.15 14.32 10.77
N ASN A 174 -1.52 15.28 11.61
CA ASN A 174 -1.54 16.71 11.27
C ASN A 174 -0.25 17.42 11.73
N TYR A 175 0.80 16.65 12.05
CA TYR A 175 2.05 17.11 12.66
C TYR A 175 2.61 18.40 12.01
N PRO A 176 3.06 19.41 12.80
CA PRO A 176 3.19 19.39 14.26
C PRO A 176 1.89 19.72 15.02
N GLU A 177 0.80 20.05 14.35
CA GLU A 177 -0.50 20.28 14.98
C GLU A 177 -1.13 18.95 15.43
N PRO A 178 -1.98 18.93 16.47
CA PRO A 178 -2.65 17.74 16.94
C PRO A 178 -3.74 17.26 15.97
N GLY A 179 -4.18 16.03 16.22
CA GLY A 179 -5.29 15.41 15.50
C GLY A 179 -4.90 14.94 14.10
N GLU A 180 -5.77 14.36 13.46
CA GLU A 180 -5.89 13.79 12.13
C GLU A 180 -6.66 12.47 12.25
N TYR A 181 -7.43 12.15 11.21
CA TYR A 181 -8.40 11.06 11.24
C TYR A 181 -7.75 9.68 11.49
N ASN A 182 -6.75 9.31 10.72
CA ASN A 182 -6.08 8.00 10.83
C ASN A 182 -5.37 7.85 12.18
N LEU A 183 -4.75 8.94 12.66
CA LEU A 183 -4.09 8.99 13.96
C LEU A 183 -5.08 8.76 15.10
N VAL A 184 -6.22 9.46 15.11
CA VAL A 184 -7.18 9.37 16.23
C VAL A 184 -7.99 8.07 16.21
N ASN A 185 -8.09 7.40 15.05
CA ASN A 185 -8.72 6.09 14.97
C ASN A 185 -7.95 5.02 15.77
N ASP A 186 -6.60 5.06 15.82
CA ASP A 186 -5.81 4.19 16.68
C ASP A 186 -4.46 4.83 17.08
N THR A 187 -4.51 5.81 17.96
CA THR A 187 -3.32 6.48 18.51
C THR A 187 -2.33 5.51 19.17
N ALA A 188 -2.83 4.41 19.73
CA ALA A 188 -1.98 3.44 20.42
C ALA A 188 -1.09 2.67 19.45
N SER A 189 -1.60 2.29 18.28
CA SER A 189 -0.81 1.63 17.23
C SER A 189 0.30 2.53 16.71
N MET A 190 0.00 3.81 16.47
CA MET A 190 0.98 4.81 16.04
C MET A 190 2.08 4.99 17.10
N ASN A 191 1.72 5.21 18.37
CA ASN A 191 2.69 5.35 19.46
C ASN A 191 3.53 4.08 19.69
N TYR A 192 2.98 2.90 19.42
CA TYR A 192 3.72 1.65 19.45
C TYR A 192 4.82 1.66 18.36
N ILE A 193 4.47 1.98 17.12
CA ILE A 193 5.42 2.02 16.00
C ILE A 193 6.49 3.09 16.19
N LEU A 194 6.14 4.27 16.71
CA LEU A 194 7.11 5.33 17.01
C LEU A 194 8.20 4.92 18.01
N LYS A 195 7.94 3.91 18.82
CA LYS A 195 8.92 3.34 19.78
C LYS A 195 9.74 2.19 19.20
N MET A 196 9.32 1.62 18.06
CA MET A 196 10.00 0.49 17.43
C MET A 196 11.18 0.95 16.59
N ASP A 197 12.24 0.13 16.50
CA ASP A 197 13.37 0.35 15.58
C ASP A 197 12.99 -0.17 14.18
N VAL A 198 12.12 0.60 13.50
CA VAL A 198 11.62 0.33 12.15
C VAL A 198 11.68 1.61 11.31
N PRO A 199 12.12 1.58 10.05
CA PRO A 199 12.01 2.74 9.15
C PRO A 199 10.57 3.21 9.06
N PHE A 200 10.33 4.45 9.52
CA PHE A 200 8.98 5.04 9.57
C PHE A 200 8.97 6.45 8.99
N GLU A 201 8.06 6.66 8.08
CA GLU A 201 7.87 7.91 7.36
C GLU A 201 6.43 8.38 7.52
N MET A 202 6.27 9.58 8.03
CA MET A 202 4.98 10.24 8.27
C MET A 202 4.68 11.17 7.11
N VAL A 203 3.65 10.87 6.33
CA VAL A 203 3.13 11.69 5.25
C VAL A 203 2.05 12.60 5.83
N THR A 204 2.41 13.86 6.14
CA THR A 204 1.57 14.73 6.97
C THR A 204 0.41 15.35 6.20
N VAL A 205 -0.78 15.32 6.83
CA VAL A 205 -2.01 15.88 6.24
C VAL A 205 -2.00 17.41 6.26
N ARG A 206 -1.74 18.04 7.39
CA ARG A 206 -1.71 19.49 7.63
C ARG A 206 -2.93 20.19 7.07
N TYR A 207 -4.08 19.93 7.66
CA TYR A 207 -5.36 20.47 7.25
C TYR A 207 -5.31 22.00 7.00
N GLY A 208 -5.80 22.40 5.82
CA GLY A 208 -5.85 23.80 5.41
C GLY A 208 -4.50 24.47 5.10
N LYS A 209 -3.39 23.73 5.11
CA LYS A 209 -2.05 24.25 4.82
C LYS A 209 -1.53 23.69 3.49
N GLU A 210 -0.86 24.56 2.71
CA GLU A 210 -0.22 24.18 1.44
C GLU A 210 0.96 23.21 1.62
N SER A 211 1.50 23.09 2.83
CA SER A 211 2.65 22.23 3.14
C SER A 211 2.28 20.77 3.42
N GLY A 212 1.01 20.41 3.52
CA GLY A 212 0.57 19.04 3.76
C GLY A 212 -0.11 18.42 2.55
N THR A 213 -0.49 17.15 2.68
CA THR A 213 -1.24 16.43 1.61
C THR A 213 -2.62 17.06 1.39
N ALA A 214 -3.14 17.87 2.34
CA ALA A 214 -4.33 18.67 2.15
C ALA A 214 -4.26 19.63 0.95
N ALA A 215 -3.06 19.93 0.44
CA ALA A 215 -2.86 20.74 -0.77
C ALA A 215 -3.09 19.94 -2.07
N VAL A 216 -3.01 18.61 -2.04
CA VAL A 216 -3.24 17.74 -3.20
C VAL A 216 -4.74 17.59 -3.44
N LYS A 217 -5.31 18.51 -4.21
CA LYS A 217 -6.75 18.68 -4.37
C LYS A 217 -7.23 18.43 -5.79
N ALA A 218 -8.32 17.68 -5.90
CA ALA A 218 -9.09 17.57 -7.14
C ALA A 218 -10.21 18.62 -7.17
N LYS A 219 -10.29 19.39 -8.24
CA LYS A 219 -11.45 20.25 -8.49
C LYS A 219 -12.59 19.41 -9.06
N ARG A 220 -13.76 19.41 -8.39
CA ARG A 220 -14.92 18.62 -8.81
C ARG A 220 -15.28 18.78 -10.30
N GLN A 221 -15.19 20.01 -10.83
CA GLN A 221 -15.43 20.26 -12.24
C GLN A 221 -14.42 19.55 -13.16
N ASN A 222 -13.13 19.48 -12.74
CA ASN A 222 -12.11 18.76 -13.52
C ASN A 222 -12.38 17.26 -13.53
N ILE A 223 -12.82 16.70 -12.40
CA ILE A 223 -13.26 15.30 -12.34
C ILE A 223 -14.39 15.05 -13.35
N TYR A 224 -15.43 15.89 -13.35
CA TYR A 224 -16.58 15.72 -14.27
C TYR A 224 -16.23 15.86 -15.75
N ILE A 225 -15.16 16.58 -16.08
CA ILE A 225 -14.72 16.82 -17.47
C ILE A 225 -13.68 15.77 -17.91
N ARG A 226 -12.73 15.43 -17.04
CA ARG A 226 -11.58 14.61 -17.42
C ARG A 226 -11.75 13.13 -17.14
N MET A 227 -12.42 12.76 -16.03
CA MET A 227 -12.48 11.38 -15.59
C MET A 227 -13.41 10.44 -16.40
N PRO A 228 -14.51 10.90 -17.05
CA PRO A 228 -15.41 9.99 -17.74
C PRO A 228 -14.68 9.07 -18.71
N GLY A 229 -14.83 7.75 -18.49
CA GLY A 229 -14.24 6.69 -19.31
C GLY A 229 -12.72 6.49 -19.13
N LEU A 230 -12.03 7.21 -18.23
CA LEU A 230 -10.61 7.00 -17.96
C LEU A 230 -10.35 5.69 -17.19
N GLY A 231 -9.15 5.16 -17.38
CA GLY A 231 -8.74 3.86 -16.86
C GLY A 231 -9.07 2.71 -17.83
N PRO A 232 -8.66 1.47 -17.50
CA PRO A 232 -9.03 0.31 -18.29
C PRO A 232 -10.54 0.13 -18.28
N ARG A 233 -11.07 -0.45 -19.35
CA ARG A 233 -12.48 -0.78 -19.44
C ARG A 233 -12.66 -2.28 -19.18
N VAL A 234 -13.37 -2.61 -18.09
CA VAL A 234 -13.67 -3.98 -17.74
C VAL A 234 -14.90 -4.52 -18.45
N SER A 235 -14.94 -5.83 -18.69
CA SER A 235 -16.06 -6.49 -19.40
C SER A 235 -17.30 -6.63 -18.53
N ASP A 236 -17.10 -6.90 -17.24
CA ASP A 236 -18.15 -7.09 -16.27
C ASP A 236 -18.53 -5.74 -15.62
N GLU A 237 -19.82 -5.50 -15.46
CA GLU A 237 -20.28 -4.34 -14.72
C GLU A 237 -20.00 -4.50 -13.23
N VAL A 238 -19.43 -3.45 -12.62
CA VAL A 238 -19.14 -3.38 -11.20
C VAL A 238 -20.15 -2.44 -10.53
N GLU A 239 -20.87 -2.94 -9.52
CA GLU A 239 -21.84 -2.14 -8.77
C GLU A 239 -21.13 -1.09 -7.90
N GLY A 240 -21.53 0.18 -8.01
CA GLY A 240 -21.00 1.27 -7.20
C GLY A 240 -21.54 1.29 -5.77
N ARG A 241 -20.79 1.85 -4.83
CA ARG A 241 -21.20 1.95 -3.39
C ARG A 241 -22.49 2.79 -3.19
N HIS A 242 -22.81 3.66 -4.10
CA HIS A 242 -24.02 4.47 -4.09
C HIS A 242 -25.10 3.95 -5.08
N GLY A 243 -24.93 2.72 -5.57
CA GLY A 243 -25.71 2.16 -6.67
C GLY A 243 -25.16 2.54 -8.03
N GLY A 244 -25.83 2.10 -9.09
CA GLY A 244 -25.32 2.22 -10.46
C GLY A 244 -24.31 1.14 -10.80
N SER A 245 -23.98 1.02 -12.09
CA SER A 245 -23.01 0.05 -12.61
C SER A 245 -21.96 0.77 -13.42
N PHE A 246 -20.71 0.37 -13.27
CA PHE A 246 -19.53 1.01 -13.86
C PHE A 246 -18.64 -0.02 -14.54
N THR A 247 -17.98 0.39 -15.63
CA THR A 247 -17.01 -0.42 -16.37
C THR A 247 -15.64 0.26 -16.46
N SER A 248 -15.47 1.40 -15.81
CA SER A 248 -14.18 2.08 -15.68
C SER A 248 -14.08 2.81 -14.34
N PHE A 249 -12.87 2.93 -13.82
CA PHE A 249 -12.63 3.70 -12.59
C PHE A 249 -12.99 5.18 -12.77
N GLY A 250 -12.75 5.75 -13.96
CA GLY A 250 -13.05 7.15 -14.23
C GLY A 250 -14.53 7.49 -14.07
N ASP A 251 -15.41 6.63 -14.59
CA ASP A 251 -16.86 6.82 -14.43
C ASP A 251 -17.28 6.65 -12.95
N TYR A 252 -16.67 5.71 -12.24
CA TYR A 252 -16.90 5.54 -10.80
C TYR A 252 -16.39 6.73 -9.98
N SER A 253 -15.24 7.28 -10.31
CA SER A 253 -14.72 8.51 -9.69
C SER A 253 -15.71 9.67 -9.82
N VAL A 254 -16.34 9.83 -10.98
CA VAL A 254 -17.39 10.84 -11.19
C VAL A 254 -18.57 10.61 -10.24
N ASP A 255 -18.98 9.35 -10.04
CA ASP A 255 -20.06 9.01 -9.12
C ASP A 255 -19.68 9.31 -7.67
N LEU A 256 -18.47 8.94 -7.22
CA LEU A 256 -17.97 9.29 -5.89
C LEU A 256 -18.03 10.80 -5.64
N PHE A 257 -17.58 11.61 -6.61
CA PHE A 257 -17.62 13.08 -6.49
C PHE A 257 -19.02 13.69 -6.58
N ARG A 258 -20.02 12.97 -7.12
CA ARG A 258 -21.43 13.40 -7.06
C ARG A 258 -22.04 13.21 -5.67
N HIS A 259 -21.59 12.21 -4.93
CA HIS A 259 -22.13 11.84 -3.63
C HIS A 259 -21.37 12.40 -2.44
N ILE A 260 -20.24 13.10 -2.67
CA ILE A 260 -19.47 13.68 -1.58
C ILE A 260 -20.27 14.78 -0.86
N LYS A 261 -20.27 14.72 0.46
CA LYS A 261 -21.03 15.65 1.31
C LYS A 261 -20.29 16.97 1.60
N HIS A 262 -18.96 16.89 1.65
CA HIS A 262 -18.12 18.03 2.02
C HIS A 262 -17.09 18.32 0.94
N LEU A 263 -17.15 19.55 0.42
CA LEU A 263 -16.16 20.09 -0.51
C LEU A 263 -15.48 21.29 0.13
N GLU A 264 -14.18 21.31 0.01
CA GLU A 264 -13.36 22.45 0.40
C GLU A 264 -13.57 23.61 -0.57
N ASP A 265 -13.73 24.81 -0.05
CA ASP A 265 -14.05 26.02 -0.84
C ASP A 265 -15.23 25.81 -1.82
N GLY A 266 -16.14 24.88 -1.49
CA GLY A 266 -17.33 24.55 -2.27
C GLY A 266 -17.06 23.83 -3.60
N CYS A 267 -15.82 23.53 -3.98
CA CYS A 267 -15.49 22.95 -5.27
C CYS A 267 -14.30 21.98 -5.31
N PHE A 268 -13.51 21.88 -4.22
CA PHE A 268 -12.35 21.00 -4.17
C PHE A 268 -12.57 19.87 -3.17
N ARG A 269 -11.87 18.75 -3.41
CA ARG A 269 -11.67 17.68 -2.45
C ARG A 269 -10.22 17.28 -2.41
N SER A 270 -9.61 17.30 -1.23
CA SER A 270 -8.27 16.77 -1.02
C SER A 270 -8.27 15.26 -1.26
N LEU A 271 -7.27 14.78 -2.01
CA LEU A 271 -6.97 13.38 -2.24
C LEU A 271 -5.70 13.04 -1.45
N PHE A 272 -5.85 13.02 -0.12
CA PHE A 272 -4.74 12.94 0.83
C PHE A 272 -3.82 11.75 0.55
N ASP A 273 -4.42 10.58 0.34
CA ASP A 273 -3.73 9.29 0.23
C ASP A 273 -2.88 9.17 -1.01
N MET A 274 -3.29 9.84 -2.10
CA MET A 274 -2.52 9.85 -3.35
C MET A 274 -1.11 10.38 -3.16
N ALA A 275 -0.90 11.35 -2.25
CA ALA A 275 0.42 11.89 -1.98
C ALA A 275 1.37 10.83 -1.41
N ALA A 276 0.87 9.90 -0.59
CA ALA A 276 1.68 8.81 -0.05
C ALA A 276 2.14 7.84 -1.14
N VAL A 277 1.27 7.49 -2.09
CA VAL A 277 1.65 6.69 -3.26
C VAL A 277 2.66 7.44 -4.13
N ALA A 278 2.41 8.73 -4.39
CA ALA A 278 3.22 9.56 -5.26
C ALA A 278 4.66 9.71 -4.79
N ILE A 279 4.92 9.92 -3.50
CA ILE A 279 6.29 10.05 -2.97
C ILE A 279 7.05 8.71 -2.92
N VAL A 280 6.36 7.59 -2.87
CA VAL A 280 6.99 6.28 -3.02
C VAL A 280 7.39 6.06 -4.48
N LYS A 281 6.60 6.56 -5.45
CA LYS A 281 6.92 6.55 -6.87
C LYS A 281 8.09 7.48 -7.20
N ASP A 282 8.00 8.73 -6.76
CA ASP A 282 9.02 9.77 -6.99
C ASP A 282 9.15 10.67 -5.77
N ALA A 283 10.20 10.43 -4.98
CA ALA A 283 10.49 11.16 -3.76
C ALA A 283 10.78 12.67 -3.99
N SER A 284 11.05 13.09 -5.22
CA SER A 284 11.30 14.50 -5.56
C SER A 284 10.03 15.36 -5.53
N TRP A 285 8.85 14.74 -5.41
CA TRP A 285 7.57 15.46 -5.37
C TRP A 285 7.17 15.93 -3.97
N ALA A 286 8.04 15.74 -2.97
CA ALA A 286 7.87 16.33 -1.65
C ALA A 286 9.23 16.52 -0.95
N GLU A 287 9.23 17.20 0.18
CA GLU A 287 10.41 17.40 1.00
C GLU A 287 10.41 16.41 2.17
N ALA A 288 11.50 15.63 2.29
CA ALA A 288 11.75 14.73 3.40
C ALA A 288 12.53 15.44 4.51
N LYS A 289 12.00 15.44 5.72
CA LYS A 289 12.66 16.03 6.89
C LYS A 289 12.87 14.97 7.97
N GLU A 290 14.12 14.70 8.30
CA GLU A 290 14.43 13.83 9.43
C GLU A 290 14.25 14.56 10.75
N ILE A 291 13.48 13.98 11.67
CA ILE A 291 13.26 14.51 13.02
C ILE A 291 13.48 13.42 14.08
N PRO A 292 13.84 13.79 15.34
CA PRO A 292 13.71 12.87 16.47
C PRO A 292 12.27 12.36 16.57
N SER A 293 12.10 11.03 16.75
CA SER A 293 10.75 10.45 16.86
C SER A 293 10.00 11.06 18.03
N PRO A 294 8.87 11.77 17.79
CA PRO A 294 8.06 12.36 18.85
C PRO A 294 7.16 11.30 19.50
N LEU A 295 6.38 11.72 20.49
CA LEU A 295 5.27 10.95 21.05
C LEU A 295 3.97 11.76 20.92
N TYR A 296 2.83 11.06 20.83
CA TYR A 296 1.53 11.68 20.86
C TYR A 296 0.83 11.31 22.16
N VAL A 297 0.66 12.29 23.05
CA VAL A 297 0.17 12.09 24.43
C VAL A 297 -0.85 13.15 24.77
N ASN A 298 -2.00 12.74 25.30
CA ASN A 298 -3.10 13.65 25.66
C ASN A 298 -3.51 14.58 24.50
N ASP A 299 -3.62 13.99 23.32
CA ASP A 299 -4.00 14.68 22.06
C ASP A 299 -3.05 15.81 21.63
N GLU A 300 -1.78 15.73 22.04
CA GLU A 300 -0.73 16.67 21.65
C GLU A 300 0.56 15.94 21.27
N TRP A 301 1.34 16.53 20.36
CA TRP A 301 2.68 16.07 20.03
C TRP A 301 3.69 16.54 21.08
N VAL A 302 4.43 15.60 21.62
CA VAL A 302 5.53 15.83 22.55
C VAL A 302 6.85 15.64 21.80
N GLU A 303 7.54 16.74 21.55
CA GLU A 303 8.88 16.73 20.95
C GLU A 303 9.89 16.04 21.87
N MET A 304 10.67 15.13 21.30
CA MET A 304 11.68 14.33 22.02
C MET A 304 13.06 14.62 21.42
N SER A 305 13.57 15.86 21.58
CA SER A 305 14.82 16.33 20.93
C SER A 305 16.03 15.43 21.14
N GLU A 306 16.12 14.77 22.30
CA GLU A 306 17.21 13.84 22.64
C GLU A 306 16.93 12.39 22.24
N ASN A 307 15.81 12.12 21.59
CA ASN A 307 15.51 10.77 21.14
C ASN A 307 16.49 10.35 20.03
N PRO A 308 17.30 9.29 20.22
CA PRO A 308 18.23 8.82 19.20
C PRO A 308 17.51 8.23 17.97
N ARG A 309 16.25 7.77 18.15
CA ARG A 309 15.41 7.29 17.06
C ARG A 309 14.98 8.47 16.20
N LYS A 310 15.14 8.31 14.90
CA LYS A 310 14.68 9.28 13.90
C LYS A 310 13.55 8.70 13.07
N ILE A 311 12.68 9.60 12.61
CA ILE A 311 11.66 9.31 11.61
C ILE A 311 11.75 10.35 10.49
N ILE A 312 11.16 10.06 9.35
CA ILE A 312 11.01 11.03 8.26
C ILE A 312 9.62 11.63 8.31
N VAL A 313 9.55 12.94 8.14
CA VAL A 313 8.29 13.69 7.94
C VAL A 313 8.31 14.24 6.53
N TRP A 314 7.29 13.92 5.75
CA TRP A 314 7.09 14.43 4.42
C TRP A 314 6.20 15.67 4.42
N GLU A 315 6.66 16.71 3.73
CA GLU A 315 5.96 18.01 3.62
C GLU A 315 6.20 18.66 2.26
N ASN A 316 5.52 19.77 1.96
CA ASN A 316 5.68 20.59 0.75
C ASN A 316 5.50 19.78 -0.55
N PHE A 317 4.33 19.16 -0.69
CA PHE A 317 4.01 18.29 -1.83
C PHE A 317 3.83 19.09 -3.12
N ASN A 318 4.46 18.63 -4.19
CA ASN A 318 4.27 19.18 -5.53
C ASN A 318 2.91 18.69 -6.10
N LYS A 319 1.86 19.40 -5.74
CA LYS A 319 0.48 19.06 -6.10
C LYS A 319 0.23 19.02 -7.61
N GLU A 320 0.90 19.89 -8.37
CA GLU A 320 0.79 19.93 -9.82
C GLU A 320 1.39 18.68 -10.48
N ALA A 321 2.57 18.23 -10.01
CA ALA A 321 3.19 16.99 -10.48
C ALA A 321 2.36 15.77 -10.10
N ILE A 322 1.92 15.66 -8.84
CA ILE A 322 1.13 14.53 -8.34
C ILE A 322 -0.21 14.41 -9.10
N MET A 323 -0.97 15.51 -9.18
CA MET A 323 -2.26 15.49 -9.89
C MET A 323 -2.09 15.32 -11.41
N GLY A 324 -1.03 15.87 -11.99
CA GLY A 324 -0.70 15.69 -13.41
C GLY A 324 -0.40 14.24 -13.73
N ASP A 325 0.45 13.60 -12.93
CA ASP A 325 0.82 12.19 -13.08
C ASP A 325 -0.38 11.25 -12.87
N PHE A 326 -1.23 11.53 -11.88
CA PHE A 326 -2.48 10.78 -11.67
C PHE A 326 -3.35 10.74 -12.93
N TYR A 327 -3.64 11.90 -13.53
CA TYR A 327 -4.45 11.94 -14.75
C TYR A 327 -3.75 11.25 -15.93
N THR A 328 -2.45 11.46 -16.08
CA THR A 328 -1.66 10.83 -17.15
C THR A 328 -1.64 9.30 -17.01
N THR A 329 -1.53 8.80 -15.78
CA THR A 329 -1.60 7.36 -15.49
C THR A 329 -2.93 6.76 -15.94
N LEU A 330 -4.05 7.42 -15.61
CA LEU A 330 -5.38 6.97 -16.03
C LEU A 330 -5.60 7.07 -17.53
N GLU A 331 -5.11 8.14 -18.17
CA GLU A 331 -5.16 8.33 -19.62
C GLU A 331 -4.38 7.22 -20.35
N ASN A 332 -3.17 6.90 -19.88
CA ASN A 332 -2.30 5.89 -20.49
C ASN A 332 -2.81 4.45 -20.26
N SER A 333 -3.56 4.21 -19.20
CA SER A 333 -4.12 2.89 -18.87
C SER A 333 -5.40 2.55 -19.63
N GLN A 334 -5.90 3.45 -20.48
CA GLN A 334 -7.05 3.21 -21.36
C GLN A 334 -6.77 2.16 -22.45
N GLY A 335 -5.75 1.36 -22.35
CA GLY A 335 -5.35 0.26 -23.21
C GLY A 335 -5.88 0.32 -24.64
N SER A 336 -5.03 0.12 -25.61
CA SER A 336 -5.48 -0.23 -26.96
C SER A 336 -6.51 -1.36 -26.88
N MET A 337 -7.79 -1.00 -27.05
CA MET A 337 -8.79 -2.00 -27.43
C MET A 337 -8.37 -2.46 -28.85
N GLU A 338 -7.57 -3.52 -28.93
CA GLU A 338 -7.42 -4.33 -30.14
C GLU A 338 -8.32 -5.56 -30.06
#